data_bb8393a50a2f9bfe78323b9a698eed44
#
_entry.id   bb8393a50a2f9bfe78323b9a698eed44
#
_cell.length_a   1.000
_cell.length_b   1.000
_cell.length_c   1.000
_cell.angle_alpha   90.00
_cell.angle_beta   90.00
_cell.angle_gamma   90.00
#
_symmetry.space_group_name_H-M   'P 1'
#
loop_
_entity.id
_entity.type
_entity.pdbx_description
1 polymer ?
#
loop_
_entity_poly.entity_id
_entity_poly.type
_entity_poly.pdbx_seq_one_letter_code
_entity_poly.pdbx_strand_id
1 'polypeptide(L)'
;MAVFSTNLVIYKFTDFEQTFVLEDSQSNSAKDLTGFTGTCKMQRTLNLGSLTAFNLAFTNRALGKVRITLTSTQTANIADGKYFYELMLTDPNGVTERVIEGVVIVKHPVTYPSDPPLTPFVPQVP
;
A
#
# COMPACT_ATOMS: atom_id res chain seq x y z
N MET A 1 -20.83 2.29 -1.50
CA MET A 1 -19.66 3.16 -1.14
C MET A 1 -18.95 3.58 -2.41
N ALA A 2 -18.55 4.83 -2.48
CA ALA A 2 -17.76 5.30 -3.61
C ALA A 2 -16.33 4.72 -3.54
N VAL A 3 -15.76 4.44 -4.71
CA VAL A 3 -14.37 3.98 -4.80
C VAL A 3 -13.46 5.20 -4.86
N PHE A 4 -12.50 5.28 -3.97
CA PHE A 4 -11.51 6.34 -3.97
C PHE A 4 -10.32 5.93 -4.82
N SER A 5 -9.78 6.88 -5.58
CA SER A 5 -8.58 6.67 -6.38
C SER A 5 -7.40 7.39 -5.73
N THR A 6 -6.38 6.64 -5.37
CA THR A 6 -5.18 7.17 -4.72
C THR A 6 -3.96 6.47 -5.28
N ASN A 7 -2.98 7.23 -5.70
CA ASN A 7 -1.73 6.69 -6.21
C ASN A 7 -0.67 6.64 -5.12
N LEU A 8 0.14 5.59 -5.13
CA LEU A 8 1.15 5.33 -4.11
C LEU A 8 2.53 5.23 -4.75
N VAL A 9 3.55 5.53 -3.95
CA VAL A 9 4.95 5.34 -4.34
C VAL A 9 5.61 4.44 -3.31
N ILE A 10 6.27 3.40 -3.77
CA ILE A 10 7.04 2.50 -2.94
C ILE A 10 8.50 2.61 -3.34
N TYR A 11 9.36 2.82 -2.36
CA TYR A 11 10.81 2.79 -2.58
C TYR A 11 11.35 1.43 -2.16
N LYS A 12 12.02 0.74 -3.07
CA LYS A 12 12.59 -0.58 -2.78
C LYS A 12 13.56 -0.50 -1.62
N PHE A 13 13.66 -1.57 -0.87
CA PHE A 13 14.54 -1.72 0.31
C PHE A 13 14.16 -0.84 1.49
N THR A 14 13.00 -0.21 1.45
CA THR A 14 12.50 0.60 2.56
C THR A 14 11.16 0.05 3.05
N ASP A 15 10.85 0.34 4.30
CA ASP A 15 9.53 0.01 4.83
C ASP A 15 8.49 0.95 4.22
N PHE A 16 7.37 0.39 3.82
CA PHE A 16 6.27 1.16 3.24
C PHE A 16 5.08 1.12 4.17
N GLU A 17 4.44 2.26 4.35
CA GLU A 17 3.23 2.38 5.15
C GLU A 17 2.30 3.42 4.53
N GLN A 18 1.02 3.08 4.47
CA GLN A 18 -0.02 4.00 4.04
C GLN A 18 -1.27 3.76 4.87
N THR A 19 -1.79 4.81 5.47
CA THR A 19 -3.05 4.76 6.21
C THR A 19 -4.14 5.42 5.40
N PHE A 20 -5.28 4.76 5.31
CA PHE A 20 -6.49 5.30 4.69
C PHE A 20 -7.52 5.56 5.78
N VAL A 21 -8.23 6.67 5.64
CA VAL A 21 -9.38 6.98 6.48
C VAL A 21 -10.61 6.93 5.60
N LEU A 22 -11.49 5.98 5.86
CA LEU A 22 -12.68 5.78 5.06
C LEU A 22 -13.86 6.51 5.68
N GLU A 23 -14.65 7.16 4.83
CA GLU A 23 -15.84 7.87 5.26
C GLU A 23 -17.08 7.22 4.68
N ASP A 24 -18.17 7.31 5.42
CA ASP A 24 -19.47 6.91 4.92
C ASP A 24 -19.96 7.96 3.94
N SER A 25 -20.23 7.55 2.71
CA SER A 25 -20.62 8.48 1.64
C SER A 25 -21.95 9.18 1.89
N GLN A 26 -22.79 8.63 2.75
CA GLN A 26 -24.11 9.20 3.03
C GLN A 26 -24.09 10.21 4.18
N SER A 27 -23.24 9.96 5.19
CA SER A 27 -23.23 10.79 6.39
C SER A 27 -22.02 11.71 6.49
N ASN A 28 -21.03 11.57 5.60
CA ASN A 28 -19.76 12.29 5.65
C ASN A 28 -19.02 12.13 6.99
N SER A 29 -19.34 11.08 7.73
CA SER A 29 -18.65 10.73 8.96
C SER A 29 -17.77 9.52 8.74
N ALA A 30 -16.91 9.24 9.72
CA ALA A 30 -16.06 8.06 9.64
C ALA A 30 -16.89 6.79 9.50
N LYS A 31 -16.45 5.90 8.61
CA LYS A 31 -17.13 4.62 8.42
C LYS A 31 -16.71 3.66 9.53
N ASP A 32 -17.69 3.10 10.21
CA ASP A 32 -17.42 2.07 11.23
C ASP A 32 -17.10 0.74 10.54
N LEU A 33 -15.89 0.26 10.76
CA LEU A 33 -15.39 -0.98 10.15
C LEU A 33 -15.41 -2.16 11.11
N THR A 34 -16.22 -2.09 12.18
CA THR A 34 -16.36 -3.21 13.11
C THR A 34 -16.86 -4.45 12.37
N GLY A 35 -16.15 -5.56 12.51
CA GLY A 35 -16.51 -6.81 11.86
C GLY A 35 -16.10 -6.93 10.41
N PHE A 36 -15.49 -5.90 9.83
CA PHE A 36 -15.00 -5.96 8.46
C PHE A 36 -13.69 -6.75 8.37
N THR A 37 -13.51 -7.41 7.24
CA THR A 37 -12.22 -7.97 6.85
C THR A 37 -11.78 -7.29 5.56
N GLY A 38 -10.48 -7.41 5.23
CA GLY A 38 -9.99 -6.73 4.05
C GLY A 38 -8.77 -7.40 3.45
N THR A 39 -8.57 -7.13 2.17
CA THR A 39 -7.37 -7.52 1.43
C THR A 39 -6.94 -6.37 0.55
N CYS A 40 -5.63 -6.21 0.41
CA CYS A 40 -5.07 -5.23 -0.50
C CYS A 40 -3.95 -5.90 -1.28
N LYS A 41 -4.04 -5.84 -2.59
CA LYS A 41 -3.07 -6.49 -3.49
C LYS A 41 -2.73 -5.57 -4.63
N MET A 42 -1.54 -5.76 -5.18
CA MET A 42 -1.15 -5.07 -6.41
C MET A 42 -0.63 -6.07 -7.44
N GLN A 43 -0.75 -5.68 -8.70
CA GLN A 43 -0.34 -6.49 -9.83
C GLN A 43 0.19 -5.59 -10.93
N ARG A 44 1.22 -6.03 -11.62
CA ARG A 44 1.89 -5.20 -12.63
C ARG A 44 0.96 -4.88 -13.80
N THR A 45 0.16 -5.85 -14.21
CA THR A 45 -0.81 -5.69 -15.29
C THR A 45 -2.09 -6.37 -14.86
N LEU A 46 -3.22 -5.76 -15.16
CA LEU A 46 -4.51 -6.35 -14.81
C LEU A 46 -4.61 -7.77 -15.38
N ASN A 47 -4.86 -8.72 -14.50
CA ASN A 47 -5.02 -10.16 -14.81
C ASN A 47 -3.73 -10.85 -15.29
N LEU A 48 -2.59 -10.19 -15.24
CA LEU A 48 -1.30 -10.75 -15.66
C LEU A 48 -0.22 -10.40 -14.65
N GLY A 49 0.71 -11.31 -14.47
CA GLY A 49 1.84 -11.12 -13.58
C GLY A 49 1.57 -11.57 -12.16
N SER A 50 2.59 -11.51 -11.32
CA SER A 50 2.50 -11.92 -9.93
C SER A 50 1.74 -10.92 -9.10
N LEU A 51 0.89 -11.42 -8.21
CA LEU A 51 0.21 -10.59 -7.22
C LEU A 51 1.13 -10.37 -6.03
N THR A 52 1.17 -9.15 -5.54
CA THR A 52 1.82 -8.82 -4.27
C THR A 52 0.75 -8.41 -3.29
N ALA A 53 0.68 -9.10 -2.16
CA ALA A 53 -0.26 -8.76 -1.09
C ALA A 53 0.39 -7.80 -0.12
N PHE A 54 -0.34 -6.73 0.23
CA PHE A 54 0.06 -5.84 1.32
C PHE A 54 -0.35 -6.47 2.65
N ASN A 55 0.43 -6.18 3.69
CA ASN A 55 -0.02 -6.46 5.05
C ASN A 55 -1.09 -5.42 5.40
N LEU A 56 -2.20 -5.85 5.97
CA LEU A 56 -3.33 -4.97 6.23
C LEU A 56 -3.70 -5.04 7.70
N ALA A 57 -3.92 -3.87 8.30
CA ALA A 57 -4.37 -3.76 9.68
C ALA A 57 -5.45 -2.70 9.80
N PHE A 58 -6.45 -2.98 10.63
CA PHE A 58 -7.46 -1.99 10.99
C PHE A 58 -6.96 -1.28 12.25
N THR A 59 -6.41 -0.09 12.08
CA THR A 59 -5.78 0.63 13.20
C THR A 59 -6.80 1.29 14.11
N ASN A 60 -7.95 1.68 13.57
CA ASN A 60 -9.08 2.18 14.35
C ASN A 60 -10.35 1.93 13.56
N ARG A 61 -11.02 0.83 13.86
CA ARG A 61 -12.22 0.43 13.11
C ARG A 61 -13.36 1.43 13.22
N ALA A 62 -13.57 1.96 14.42
CA ALA A 62 -14.66 2.91 14.65
C ALA A 62 -14.48 4.20 13.87
N LEU A 63 -13.26 4.58 13.58
CA LEU A 63 -12.94 5.79 12.81
C LEU A 63 -12.58 5.50 11.35
N GLY A 64 -12.81 4.28 10.89
CA GLY A 64 -12.60 3.94 9.48
C GLY A 64 -11.13 3.88 9.05
N LYS A 65 -10.22 3.64 9.98
CA LYS A 65 -8.79 3.66 9.67
C LYS A 65 -8.27 2.28 9.31
N VAL A 66 -7.67 2.19 8.13
CA VAL A 66 -7.03 0.97 7.61
C VAL A 66 -5.62 1.32 7.20
N ARG A 67 -4.67 0.49 7.58
CA ARG A 67 -3.27 0.68 7.21
C ARG A 67 -2.76 -0.50 6.41
N ILE A 68 -2.06 -0.19 5.32
CA ILE A 68 -1.35 -1.19 4.54
C ILE A 68 0.15 -0.95 4.69
N THR A 69 0.90 -2.03 4.78
CA THR A 69 2.35 -1.97 4.97
C THR A 69 3.07 -3.02 4.14
N LEU A 70 4.33 -2.76 3.87
CA LEU A 70 5.28 -3.74 3.36
C LEU A 70 6.59 -3.53 4.10
N THR A 71 7.24 -4.61 4.47
CA THR A 71 8.57 -4.52 5.09
C THR A 71 9.62 -4.22 4.03
N SER A 72 10.78 -3.75 4.47
CA SER A 72 11.91 -3.50 3.56
C SER A 72 12.31 -4.75 2.79
N THR A 73 12.22 -5.93 3.43
CA THR A 73 12.47 -7.20 2.74
C THR A 73 11.43 -7.47 1.66
N GLN A 74 10.17 -7.17 1.94
CA GLN A 74 9.12 -7.36 0.94
C GLN A 74 9.28 -6.40 -0.22
N THR A 75 9.59 -5.12 0.03
CA THR A 75 9.77 -4.15 -1.06
C THR A 75 11.01 -4.44 -1.90
N ALA A 76 12.04 -5.02 -1.28
CA ALA A 76 13.26 -5.42 -1.99
C ALA A 76 12.99 -6.45 -3.09
N ASN A 77 11.96 -7.28 -2.91
CA ASN A 77 11.63 -8.35 -3.85
C ASN A 77 10.63 -7.93 -4.94
N ILE A 78 10.26 -6.67 -4.98
CA ILE A 78 9.33 -6.16 -5.99
C ILE A 78 10.12 -5.50 -7.10
N ALA A 79 9.89 -5.91 -8.34
CA ALA A 79 10.53 -5.25 -9.47
C ALA A 79 10.05 -3.80 -9.58
N ASP A 80 10.95 -2.89 -9.90
CA ASP A 80 10.56 -1.50 -10.11
C ASP A 80 9.64 -1.38 -11.33
N GLY A 81 8.78 -0.39 -11.31
CA GLY A 81 7.82 -0.14 -12.37
C GLY A 81 6.45 0.27 -11.86
N LYS A 82 5.48 0.16 -12.74
CA LYS A 82 4.11 0.56 -12.47
C LYS A 82 3.25 -0.65 -12.19
N TYR A 83 2.43 -0.55 -11.13
CA TYR A 83 1.50 -1.58 -10.70
C TYR A 83 0.12 -0.96 -10.52
N PHE A 84 -0.91 -1.81 -10.57
CA PHE A 84 -2.27 -1.46 -10.18
C PHE A 84 -2.56 -2.12 -8.85
N TYR A 85 -3.26 -1.42 -7.96
CA TYR A 85 -3.63 -1.99 -6.66
C TYR A 85 -5.08 -1.69 -6.35
N GLU A 86 -5.62 -2.47 -5.43
CA GLU A 86 -6.96 -2.25 -4.92
C GLU A 86 -7.05 -2.70 -3.46
N LEU A 87 -7.88 -2.02 -2.71
CA LEU A 87 -8.28 -2.42 -1.37
C LEU A 87 -9.72 -2.90 -1.42
N MET A 88 -9.94 -4.15 -1.05
CA MET A 88 -11.25 -4.77 -0.98
C MET A 88 -11.62 -4.97 0.48
N LEU A 89 -12.83 -4.58 0.86
CA LEU A 89 -13.37 -4.82 2.20
C LEU A 89 -14.61 -5.70 2.10
N THR A 90 -14.74 -6.61 3.07
CA THR A 90 -15.91 -7.46 3.20
C THR A 90 -16.59 -7.13 4.52
N ASP A 91 -17.88 -6.82 4.46
CA ASP A 91 -18.65 -6.46 5.64
C ASP A 91 -19.07 -7.72 6.44
N PRO A 92 -19.65 -7.55 7.64
CA PRO A 92 -20.08 -8.69 8.44
C PRO A 92 -21.13 -9.58 7.78
N ASN A 93 -21.83 -9.06 6.78
CA ASN A 93 -22.84 -9.81 6.03
C ASN A 93 -22.24 -10.57 4.83
N GLY A 94 -20.93 -10.45 4.61
CA GLY A 94 -20.26 -11.14 3.53
C GLY A 94 -20.24 -10.36 2.21
N VAL A 95 -20.69 -9.11 2.19
CA VAL A 95 -20.66 -8.28 0.99
C VAL A 95 -19.27 -7.68 0.83
N THR A 96 -18.67 -7.92 -0.33
CA THR A 96 -17.32 -7.45 -0.64
C THR A 96 -17.39 -6.28 -1.61
N GLU A 97 -16.66 -5.22 -1.30
CA GLU A 97 -16.60 -4.01 -2.12
C GLU A 97 -15.16 -3.57 -2.32
N ARG A 98 -14.88 -3.03 -3.50
CA ARG A 98 -13.64 -2.31 -3.74
C ARG A 98 -13.82 -0.90 -3.20
N VAL A 99 -12.96 -0.48 -2.27
CA VAL A 99 -13.09 0.82 -1.64
C VAL A 99 -12.00 1.80 -2.07
N ILE A 100 -10.83 1.28 -2.46
CA ILE A 100 -9.72 2.11 -2.93
C ILE A 100 -9.08 1.40 -4.12
N GLU A 101 -8.67 2.16 -5.10
CA GLU A 101 -7.90 1.67 -6.24
C GLU A 101 -6.91 2.74 -6.69
N GLY A 102 -5.95 2.33 -7.48
CA GLY A 102 -5.00 3.28 -8.03
C GLY A 102 -3.78 2.61 -8.62
N VAL A 103 -2.74 3.41 -8.76
CA VAL A 103 -1.48 3.02 -9.34
C VAL A 103 -0.42 3.06 -8.24
N VAL A 104 0.48 2.07 -8.25
CA VAL A 104 1.66 2.06 -7.41
C VAL A 104 2.88 2.17 -8.32
N ILE A 105 3.74 3.13 -8.04
CA ILE A 105 5.04 3.23 -8.69
C ILE A 105 6.08 2.73 -7.73
N VAL A 106 6.79 1.67 -8.12
CA VAL A 106 7.90 1.12 -7.34
C VAL A 106 9.18 1.70 -7.91
N LYS A 107 9.89 2.44 -7.08
CA LYS A 107 11.10 3.15 -7.50
C LYS A 107 12.34 2.44 -7.00
N HIS A 108 13.31 2.41 -7.87
CA HIS A 108 14.64 1.89 -7.58
C HIS A 108 15.38 2.88 -6.67
N PRO A 109 16.07 2.41 -5.61
CA PRO A 109 16.80 3.33 -4.76
C PRO A 109 18.13 3.73 -5.38
N VAL A 110 18.64 4.86 -4.92
CA VAL A 110 20.01 5.25 -5.25
C VAL A 110 21.02 4.45 -4.41
N THR A 111 20.63 4.14 -3.17
CA THR A 111 21.48 3.39 -2.23
C THR A 111 20.83 2.04 -1.92
N TYR A 112 21.59 0.98 -2.03
CA TYR A 112 21.14 -0.37 -1.70
C TYR A 112 21.67 -0.77 -0.33
N PRO A 113 20.87 -1.47 0.49
CA PRO A 113 21.32 -1.94 1.81
C PRO A 113 22.53 -2.89 1.74
N SER A 114 22.70 -3.57 0.61
CA SER A 114 23.84 -4.47 0.40
C SER A 114 25.11 -3.76 -0.01
N ASP A 115 25.03 -2.47 -0.30
CA ASP A 115 26.22 -1.70 -0.64
C ASP A 115 27.11 -1.54 0.59
N PRO A 116 28.43 -1.44 0.43
CA PRO A 116 29.31 -1.14 1.54
C PRO A 116 28.86 0.16 2.23
N PRO A 117 28.99 0.23 3.57
CA PRO A 117 28.67 1.48 4.24
C PRO A 117 29.47 2.63 3.61
N LEU A 118 28.74 3.69 3.26
CA LEU A 118 29.42 4.86 2.74
C LEU A 118 30.19 5.53 3.87
N THR A 119 31.42 5.89 3.60
CA THR A 119 32.16 6.78 4.49
C THR A 119 31.41 8.12 4.55
N PRO A 120 31.60 8.89 5.64
CA PRO A 120 31.05 10.23 5.65
C PRO A 120 31.38 10.92 4.34
N PHE A 121 30.40 11.64 3.79
CA PHE A 121 30.58 12.24 2.48
C PHE A 121 31.79 13.17 2.50
N VAL A 122 32.77 12.78 1.74
CA VAL A 122 33.88 13.65 1.41
C VAL A 122 33.69 13.99 -0.04
N PRO A 123 33.57 15.28 -0.38
CA PRO A 123 33.43 15.63 -1.79
C PRO A 123 34.56 14.99 -2.57
N GLN A 124 34.19 14.13 -3.50
CA GLN A 124 35.18 13.52 -4.37
C GLN A 124 35.66 14.60 -5.31
N VAL A 125 36.89 14.93 -5.16
CA VAL A 125 37.51 15.81 -6.14
C VAL A 125 37.76 14.95 -7.37
N PRO A 126 37.17 15.33 -8.47
CA PRO A 126 37.38 14.59 -9.69
C PRO A 126 38.83 14.55 -10.08
#